data_3ba3dd741c50e32f5efbba7c6928e6e9
#
_entry.id   3ba3dd741c50e32f5efbba7c6928e6e9
#
_cell.length_a   1.000
_cell.length_b   1.000
_cell.length_c   1.000
_cell.angle_alpha   90.00
_cell.angle_beta   90.00
_cell.angle_gamma   90.00
#
_symmetry.space_group_name_H-M   'P 1'
#
loop_
_entity.id
_entity.type
_entity.pdbx_description
1 polymer ?
#
loop_
_entity_poly.entity_id
_entity_poly.type
_entity_poly.pdbx_seq_one_letter_code
_entity_poly.pdbx_strand_id
1 'polypeptide(L)'
;VESDYSLPKDGDCIKIASTVLDLFTEKNWTAVVDALRGEDPLAEIKKAKSIEDEIKNFLDSLLYERGNRLVVFVDELDRCRPSFAVKLLERIKHYFANDRITFVFSINAEELQHTIRQHYGSGFDACRYLERFFDLRVSLPPADMAKFYRSIGYNGSSFVYDKVCEAVIKKYQFSLRETAKYFVLTRVTTDNHTHGNCWTEENDFCNLIVVPIMLGLRIKDLNRYTRFSKGEDCSPLLEMVED
;
A
#
# COMPACT_ATOMS: atom_id res chain seq x y z
N VAL A 1 34.35 -11.26 3.09
CA VAL A 1 33.73 -12.28 2.21
C VAL A 1 32.75 -11.49 1.35
N GLU A 2 33.21 -11.04 0.18
CA GLU A 2 32.36 -10.43 -0.85
C GLU A 2 31.54 -11.56 -1.47
N SER A 3 30.23 -11.54 -1.26
CA SER A 3 29.30 -12.42 -1.96
C SER A 3 29.01 -11.80 -3.32
N ASP A 4 29.49 -12.46 -4.36
CA ASP A 4 29.21 -12.16 -5.76
C ASP A 4 27.71 -12.38 -6.04
N TYR A 5 26.90 -11.33 -5.91
CA TYR A 5 25.50 -11.35 -6.35
C TYR A 5 25.46 -11.03 -7.84
N SER A 6 25.55 -12.06 -8.67
CA SER A 6 25.22 -11.91 -10.08
C SER A 6 23.69 -11.79 -10.22
N LEU A 7 23.22 -10.61 -10.61
CA LEU A 7 21.81 -10.40 -10.98
C LEU A 7 21.44 -11.36 -12.14
N PRO A 8 20.24 -11.95 -12.12
CA PRO A 8 19.75 -12.78 -13.22
C PRO A 8 19.73 -11.97 -14.52
N LYS A 9 20.07 -12.58 -15.64
CA LYS A 9 19.95 -11.93 -16.95
C LYS A 9 18.49 -11.60 -17.23
N ASP A 10 18.21 -10.45 -17.82
CA ASP A 10 16.87 -9.90 -18.03
C ASP A 10 15.84 -10.90 -18.62
N GLY A 11 16.29 -11.80 -19.48
CA GLY A 11 15.43 -12.84 -20.08
C GLY A 11 14.90 -13.91 -19.10
N ASP A 12 15.62 -14.16 -18.03
CA ASP A 12 15.24 -15.18 -17.03
C ASP A 12 14.26 -14.61 -16.00
N CYS A 13 14.41 -13.33 -15.64
CA CYS A 13 13.48 -12.61 -14.76
C CYS A 13 12.09 -12.51 -15.41
N ILE A 14 12.03 -12.28 -16.73
CA ILE A 14 10.76 -12.22 -17.49
C ILE A 14 10.08 -13.60 -17.52
N LYS A 15 10.82 -14.67 -17.70
CA LYS A 15 10.26 -16.04 -17.65
C LYS A 15 9.77 -16.41 -16.26
N ILE A 16 10.52 -16.05 -15.20
CA ILE A 16 10.10 -16.28 -13.82
C ILE A 16 8.85 -15.47 -13.50
N ALA A 17 8.82 -14.19 -13.86
CA ALA A 17 7.66 -13.34 -13.66
C ALA A 17 6.44 -13.79 -14.45
N SER A 18 6.60 -14.22 -15.70
CA SER A 18 5.48 -14.74 -16.52
C SER A 18 4.97 -16.07 -15.97
N THR A 19 5.83 -16.98 -15.56
CA THR A 19 5.41 -18.26 -14.97
C THR A 19 4.71 -18.05 -13.62
N VAL A 20 5.23 -17.17 -12.75
CA VAL A 20 4.56 -16.82 -11.50
C VAL A 20 3.25 -16.08 -11.78
N LEU A 21 3.21 -15.18 -12.76
CA LEU A 21 1.99 -14.47 -13.15
C LEU A 21 0.95 -15.43 -13.75
N ASP A 22 1.36 -16.39 -14.58
CA ASP A 22 0.47 -17.41 -15.15
C ASP A 22 -0.11 -18.35 -14.08
N LEU A 23 0.62 -18.55 -12.97
CA LEU A 23 0.13 -19.25 -11.79
C LEU A 23 -1.04 -18.53 -11.11
N PHE A 24 -1.05 -17.20 -11.15
CA PHE A 24 -2.01 -16.36 -10.46
C PHE A 24 -3.07 -15.75 -11.37
N THR A 25 -2.95 -15.92 -12.72
CA THR A 25 -3.94 -15.39 -13.66
C THR A 25 -5.16 -16.28 -13.80
N GLU A 26 -6.32 -15.65 -14.08
CA GLU A 26 -7.61 -16.32 -14.29
C GLU A 26 -7.62 -17.26 -15.50
N LYS A 27 -6.66 -17.16 -16.44
CA LYS A 27 -6.62 -17.99 -17.66
C LYS A 27 -6.50 -19.49 -17.36
N ASN A 28 -5.66 -19.87 -16.37
CA ASN A 28 -5.59 -21.27 -15.97
C ASN A 28 -6.80 -21.70 -15.14
N TRP A 29 -7.50 -20.75 -14.53
CA TRP A 29 -8.67 -21.03 -13.70
C TRP A 29 -9.96 -21.13 -14.50
N THR A 30 -10.16 -20.33 -15.54
CA THR A 30 -11.29 -20.50 -16.47
C THR A 30 -11.21 -21.86 -17.17
N ALA A 31 -10.02 -22.31 -17.53
CA ALA A 31 -9.82 -23.67 -18.05
C ALA A 31 -10.21 -24.76 -17.01
N VAL A 32 -9.91 -24.55 -15.72
CA VAL A 32 -10.28 -25.48 -14.63
C VAL A 32 -11.79 -25.43 -14.35
N VAL A 33 -12.41 -24.25 -14.37
CA VAL A 33 -13.87 -24.10 -14.15
C VAL A 33 -14.68 -24.62 -15.36
N ASP A 34 -14.20 -24.38 -16.58
CA ASP A 34 -14.86 -24.90 -17.78
C ASP A 34 -14.73 -26.42 -17.88
N ALA A 35 -13.64 -26.95 -17.38
CA ALA A 35 -13.38 -28.33 -17.29
C ALA A 35 -14.16 -29.04 -16.18
N LEU A 36 -14.45 -28.38 -15.02
CA LEU A 36 -15.40 -28.88 -14.00
C LEU A 36 -16.84 -29.02 -14.53
N ARG A 37 -17.12 -28.43 -15.68
CA ARG A 37 -18.37 -28.66 -16.43
C ARG A 37 -18.26 -29.81 -17.43
N GLY A 38 -17.09 -30.41 -17.60
CA GLY A 38 -16.80 -31.54 -18.50
C GLY A 38 -17.10 -32.90 -17.87
N GLU A 39 -17.17 -33.94 -18.71
CA GLU A 39 -17.66 -35.29 -18.36
C GLU A 39 -16.69 -36.13 -17.50
N ASP A 40 -15.46 -35.65 -17.13
CA ASP A 40 -14.52 -36.45 -16.35
C ASP A 40 -13.82 -35.60 -15.24
N PRO A 41 -14.39 -35.52 -14.00
CA PRO A 41 -13.81 -34.82 -12.89
C PRO A 41 -12.43 -35.35 -12.44
N LEU A 42 -12.10 -36.60 -12.72
CA LEU A 42 -10.83 -37.20 -12.32
C LEU A 42 -9.66 -36.78 -13.24
N ALA A 43 -9.91 -36.54 -14.53
CA ALA A 43 -8.89 -36.06 -15.45
C ALA A 43 -8.38 -34.65 -15.04
N GLU A 44 -9.24 -33.86 -14.46
CA GLU A 44 -8.96 -32.48 -14.06
C GLU A 44 -8.24 -32.37 -12.73
N ILE A 45 -8.61 -33.17 -11.76
CA ILE A 45 -7.87 -33.30 -10.50
C ILE A 45 -6.43 -33.73 -10.80
N LYS A 46 -6.25 -34.66 -11.78
CA LYS A 46 -4.92 -35.07 -12.27
C LYS A 46 -4.17 -33.92 -12.94
N LYS A 47 -4.85 -33.10 -13.76
CA LYS A 47 -4.25 -31.94 -14.42
C LYS A 47 -3.86 -30.84 -13.44
N ALA A 48 -4.72 -30.53 -12.46
CA ALA A 48 -4.41 -29.58 -11.38
C ALA A 48 -3.19 -30.05 -10.57
N LYS A 49 -3.15 -31.32 -10.20
CA LYS A 49 -2.01 -31.91 -9.48
C LYS A 49 -0.72 -31.92 -10.31
N SER A 50 -0.82 -32.13 -11.62
CA SER A 50 0.34 -32.04 -12.54
C SER A 50 0.90 -30.61 -12.59
N ILE A 51 0.05 -29.58 -12.57
CA ILE A 51 0.48 -28.18 -12.52
C ILE A 51 1.18 -27.87 -11.18
N GLU A 52 0.67 -28.40 -10.07
CA GLU A 52 1.30 -28.27 -8.76
C GLU A 52 2.71 -28.89 -8.75
N ASP A 53 2.84 -30.08 -9.31
CA ASP A 53 4.12 -30.78 -9.38
C ASP A 53 5.11 -30.04 -10.29
N GLU A 54 4.66 -29.49 -11.42
CA GLU A 54 5.48 -28.67 -12.32
C GLU A 54 6.00 -27.41 -11.64
N ILE A 55 5.13 -26.72 -10.88
CA ILE A 55 5.51 -25.53 -10.10
C ILE A 55 6.54 -25.88 -9.04
N LYS A 56 6.28 -26.95 -8.31
CA LYS A 56 7.20 -27.42 -7.26
C LYS A 56 8.56 -27.76 -7.84
N ASN A 57 8.58 -28.53 -8.94
CA ASN A 57 9.81 -28.88 -9.65
C ASN A 57 10.57 -27.65 -10.16
N PHE A 58 9.84 -26.64 -10.69
CA PHE A 58 10.43 -25.39 -11.14
C PHE A 58 11.05 -24.61 -9.97
N LEU A 59 10.35 -24.47 -8.85
CA LEU A 59 10.87 -23.81 -7.67
C LEU A 59 12.07 -24.54 -7.07
N ASP A 60 12.02 -25.87 -7.05
CA ASP A 60 13.14 -26.69 -6.58
C ASP A 60 14.36 -26.55 -7.51
N SER A 61 14.16 -26.45 -8.83
CA SER A 61 15.24 -26.21 -9.79
C SER A 61 15.89 -24.83 -9.59
N LEU A 62 15.08 -23.79 -9.37
CA LEU A 62 15.57 -22.44 -9.06
C LEU A 62 16.41 -22.42 -7.78
N LEU A 63 15.96 -23.12 -6.74
CA LEU A 63 16.67 -23.21 -5.49
C LEU A 63 17.97 -24.00 -5.60
N TYR A 64 18.00 -25.03 -6.47
CA TYR A 64 19.20 -25.83 -6.73
C TYR A 64 20.25 -25.09 -7.53
N GLU A 65 19.83 -24.35 -8.55
CA GLU A 65 20.75 -23.69 -9.47
C GLU A 65 21.28 -22.34 -8.97
N ARG A 66 20.48 -21.60 -8.18
CA ARG A 66 20.75 -20.18 -7.92
C ARG A 66 20.80 -19.76 -6.45
N GLY A 67 20.42 -20.60 -5.51
CA GLY A 67 20.48 -20.22 -4.12
C GLY A 67 19.84 -21.19 -3.14
N ASN A 68 20.19 -20.99 -1.89
CA ASN A 68 19.72 -21.86 -0.80
C ASN A 68 18.32 -21.48 -0.28
N ARG A 69 17.86 -20.25 -0.57
CA ARG A 69 16.56 -19.73 -0.12
C ARG A 69 15.95 -18.79 -1.17
N LEU A 70 14.64 -18.88 -1.30
CA LEU A 70 13.82 -17.97 -2.11
C LEU A 70 12.95 -17.13 -1.18
N VAL A 71 13.01 -15.79 -1.36
CA VAL A 71 12.11 -14.87 -0.66
C VAL A 71 11.16 -14.25 -1.68
N VAL A 72 9.86 -14.42 -1.45
CA VAL A 72 8.79 -13.91 -2.31
C VAL A 72 8.07 -12.78 -1.59
N PHE A 73 8.12 -11.58 -2.14
CA PHE A 73 7.39 -10.43 -1.61
C PHE A 73 6.02 -10.32 -2.29
N VAL A 74 4.97 -10.26 -1.47
CA VAL A 74 3.58 -10.02 -1.91
C VAL A 74 3.12 -8.70 -1.29
N ASP A 75 2.90 -7.71 -2.13
CA ASP A 75 2.47 -6.37 -1.70
C ASP A 75 1.00 -6.11 -2.04
N GLU A 76 0.33 -5.30 -1.24
CA GLU A 76 -1.03 -4.79 -1.46
C GLU A 76 -2.11 -5.88 -1.68
N LEU A 77 -1.97 -7.06 -1.06
CA LEU A 77 -2.97 -8.13 -1.16
C LEU A 77 -4.35 -7.71 -0.59
N ASP A 78 -4.35 -6.81 0.38
CA ASP A 78 -5.54 -6.20 0.98
C ASP A 78 -6.37 -5.36 -0.01
N ARG A 79 -5.78 -4.91 -1.12
CA ARG A 79 -6.46 -4.15 -2.18
C ARG A 79 -6.95 -5.00 -3.33
N CYS A 80 -6.68 -6.29 -3.30
CA CYS A 80 -7.12 -7.21 -4.33
C CYS A 80 -8.61 -7.57 -4.17
N ARG A 81 -9.19 -8.12 -5.25
CA ARG A 81 -10.54 -8.68 -5.18
C ARG A 81 -10.59 -9.78 -4.10
N PRO A 82 -11.66 -9.83 -3.27
CA PRO A 82 -11.77 -10.79 -2.17
C PRO A 82 -11.51 -12.24 -2.57
N SER A 83 -12.11 -12.67 -3.69
CA SER A 83 -11.92 -14.03 -4.22
C SER A 83 -10.47 -14.32 -4.62
N PHE A 84 -9.73 -13.32 -5.13
CA PHE A 84 -8.32 -13.48 -5.49
C PHE A 84 -7.45 -13.57 -4.24
N ALA A 85 -7.65 -12.69 -3.26
CA ALA A 85 -6.87 -12.67 -2.02
C ALA A 85 -6.98 -13.99 -1.26
N VAL A 86 -8.21 -14.52 -1.12
CA VAL A 86 -8.46 -15.82 -0.47
C VAL A 86 -7.77 -16.95 -1.22
N LYS A 87 -7.98 -17.03 -2.54
CA LYS A 87 -7.37 -18.09 -3.37
C LYS A 87 -5.84 -18.06 -3.33
N LEU A 88 -5.24 -16.87 -3.34
CA LEU A 88 -3.79 -16.73 -3.25
C LEU A 88 -3.27 -17.28 -1.91
N LEU A 89 -3.87 -16.87 -0.79
CA LEU A 89 -3.49 -17.36 0.53
C LEU A 89 -3.61 -18.89 0.64
N GLU A 90 -4.72 -19.45 0.18
CA GLU A 90 -4.94 -20.89 0.20
C GLU A 90 -3.91 -21.64 -0.64
N ARG A 91 -3.58 -21.14 -1.83
CA ARG A 91 -2.54 -21.73 -2.70
C ARG A 91 -1.16 -21.69 -2.03
N ILE A 92 -0.77 -20.55 -1.50
CA ILE A 92 0.52 -20.41 -0.82
C ILE A 92 0.66 -21.46 0.28
N LYS A 93 -0.40 -21.67 1.07
CA LYS A 93 -0.39 -22.66 2.14
C LYS A 93 -0.22 -24.08 1.64
N HIS A 94 -0.89 -24.46 0.56
CA HIS A 94 -0.92 -25.86 0.09
C HIS A 94 0.24 -26.21 -0.84
N TYR A 95 0.73 -25.24 -1.65
CA TYR A 95 1.70 -25.52 -2.69
C TYR A 95 3.15 -25.22 -2.30
N PHE A 96 3.35 -24.33 -1.33
CA PHE A 96 4.70 -23.83 -1.00
C PHE A 96 5.15 -24.16 0.43
N ALA A 97 4.75 -25.31 0.96
CA ALA A 97 5.27 -25.83 2.23
C ALA A 97 6.73 -26.31 2.07
N ASN A 98 7.62 -25.45 1.58
CA ASN A 98 9.04 -25.71 1.42
C ASN A 98 9.81 -24.78 2.37
N ASP A 99 10.59 -25.34 3.30
CA ASP A 99 11.37 -24.60 4.31
C ASP A 99 12.39 -23.62 3.71
N ARG A 100 12.69 -23.76 2.43
CA ARG A 100 13.60 -22.86 1.71
C ARG A 100 12.87 -21.67 1.05
N ILE A 101 11.54 -21.61 1.10
CA ILE A 101 10.75 -20.54 0.51
C ILE A 101 10.11 -19.72 1.63
N THR A 102 10.37 -18.43 1.64
CA THR A 102 9.79 -17.49 2.59
C THR A 102 8.90 -16.49 1.87
N PHE A 103 7.64 -16.38 2.27
CA PHE A 103 6.73 -15.34 1.78
C PHE A 103 6.73 -14.17 2.75
N VAL A 104 6.90 -12.97 2.21
CA VAL A 104 6.82 -11.70 2.96
C VAL A 104 5.63 -10.91 2.42
N PHE A 105 4.63 -10.70 3.26
CA PHE A 105 3.43 -9.95 2.92
C PHE A 105 3.52 -8.53 3.47
N SER A 106 3.47 -7.54 2.58
CA SER A 106 3.31 -6.13 2.93
C SER A 106 1.84 -5.75 2.76
N ILE A 107 1.10 -5.74 3.87
CA ILE A 107 -0.36 -5.62 3.88
C ILE A 107 -0.86 -4.74 5.03
N ASN A 108 -2.03 -4.13 4.85
CA ASN A 108 -2.83 -3.67 5.97
C ASN A 108 -3.68 -4.84 6.48
N ALA A 109 -3.34 -5.35 7.68
CA ALA A 109 -3.99 -6.54 8.23
C ALA A 109 -5.49 -6.32 8.53
N GLU A 110 -5.91 -5.10 8.85
CA GLU A 110 -7.32 -4.77 9.11
C GLU A 110 -8.11 -4.78 7.79
N GLU A 111 -7.58 -4.13 6.74
CA GLU A 111 -8.20 -4.11 5.42
C GLU A 111 -8.26 -5.52 4.81
N LEU A 112 -7.22 -6.32 5.00
CA LEU A 112 -7.24 -7.72 4.54
C LEU A 112 -8.33 -8.53 5.26
N GLN A 113 -8.57 -8.30 6.56
CA GLN A 113 -9.68 -8.92 7.26
C GLN A 113 -11.04 -8.49 6.70
N HIS A 114 -11.20 -7.20 6.33
CA HIS A 114 -12.41 -6.72 5.66
C HIS A 114 -12.60 -7.41 4.30
N THR A 115 -11.55 -7.53 3.52
CA THR A 115 -11.53 -8.23 2.23
C THR A 115 -11.97 -9.68 2.38
N ILE A 116 -11.48 -10.39 3.41
CA ILE A 116 -11.86 -11.79 3.68
C ILE A 116 -13.32 -11.90 4.13
N ARG A 117 -13.81 -10.98 4.99
CA ARG A 117 -15.22 -10.95 5.39
C ARG A 117 -16.16 -10.68 4.21
N GLN A 118 -15.72 -9.90 3.21
CA GLN A 118 -16.50 -9.72 1.98
C GLN A 118 -16.64 -11.03 1.19
N HIS A 119 -15.68 -11.94 1.29
CA HIS A 119 -15.75 -13.24 0.61
C HIS A 119 -16.61 -14.26 1.36
N TYR A 120 -16.43 -14.39 2.68
CA TYR A 120 -17.08 -15.43 3.49
C TYR A 120 -18.33 -14.95 4.24
N GLY A 121 -18.57 -13.65 4.29
CA GLY A 121 -19.65 -13.03 5.05
C GLY A 121 -19.18 -12.28 6.29
N SER A 122 -19.98 -11.31 6.75
CA SER A 122 -19.62 -10.39 7.84
C SER A 122 -19.38 -11.05 9.20
N GLY A 123 -20.02 -12.21 9.46
CA GLY A 123 -19.83 -12.96 10.69
C GLY A 123 -18.59 -13.88 10.70
N PHE A 124 -17.79 -13.89 9.63
CA PHE A 124 -16.65 -14.77 9.55
C PHE A 124 -15.46 -14.24 10.38
N ASP A 125 -14.81 -15.13 11.15
CA ASP A 125 -13.62 -14.78 11.92
C ASP A 125 -12.38 -14.72 11.03
N ALA A 126 -12.23 -13.59 10.33
CA ALA A 126 -11.13 -13.34 9.42
C ALA A 126 -9.78 -13.24 10.13
N CYS A 127 -9.74 -12.81 11.40
CA CYS A 127 -8.51 -12.73 12.17
C CYS A 127 -7.93 -14.12 12.38
N ARG A 128 -8.74 -15.03 12.91
CA ARG A 128 -8.33 -16.43 13.14
C ARG A 128 -8.03 -17.18 11.84
N TYR A 129 -8.73 -16.83 10.74
CA TYR A 129 -8.43 -17.39 9.44
C TYR A 129 -7.03 -17.00 8.97
N LEU A 130 -6.64 -15.73 9.10
CA LEU A 130 -5.34 -15.21 8.69
C LEU A 130 -4.18 -15.76 9.52
N GLU A 131 -4.40 -16.12 10.79
CA GLU A 131 -3.37 -16.74 11.63
C GLU A 131 -2.83 -18.07 11.08
N ARG A 132 -3.57 -18.69 10.16
CA ARG A 132 -3.14 -19.94 9.51
C ARG A 132 -2.07 -19.75 8.43
N PHE A 133 -1.87 -18.50 7.99
CA PHE A 133 -1.00 -18.14 6.85
C PHE A 133 0.24 -17.37 7.29
N PHE A 134 0.26 -16.82 8.49
CA PHE A 134 1.35 -15.98 8.96
C PHE A 134 1.98 -16.55 10.22
N ASP A 135 3.23 -17.02 10.11
CA ASP A 135 4.02 -17.52 11.24
C ASP A 135 4.56 -16.37 12.09
N LEU A 136 4.86 -15.23 11.46
CA LEU A 136 5.40 -14.05 12.13
C LEU A 136 4.71 -12.79 11.60
N ARG A 137 4.32 -11.91 12.52
CA ARG A 137 3.83 -10.57 12.21
C ARG A 137 4.78 -9.53 12.75
N VAL A 138 5.19 -8.61 11.90
CA VAL A 138 6.05 -7.48 12.26
C VAL A 138 5.29 -6.19 11.96
N SER A 139 5.07 -5.38 12.99
CA SER A 139 4.51 -4.04 12.82
C SER A 139 5.64 -3.05 12.60
N LEU A 140 5.47 -2.16 11.63
CA LEU A 140 6.40 -1.07 11.43
C LEU A 140 6.34 -0.12 12.63
N PRO A 141 7.49 0.36 13.14
CA PRO A 141 7.49 1.35 14.20
C PRO A 141 6.86 2.66 13.71
N PRO A 142 6.36 3.51 14.63
CA PRO A 142 5.90 4.85 14.26
C PRO A 142 6.98 5.61 13.50
N ALA A 143 6.57 6.38 12.50
CA ALA A 143 7.50 7.14 11.69
C ALA A 143 8.19 8.22 12.53
N ASP A 144 9.51 8.35 12.37
CA ASP A 144 10.26 9.51 12.88
C ASP A 144 9.92 10.72 11.98
N MET A 145 8.99 11.55 12.46
CA MET A 145 8.50 12.69 11.69
C MET A 145 9.61 13.69 11.33
N ALA A 146 10.61 13.86 12.18
CA ALA A 146 11.73 14.77 11.90
C ALA A 146 12.60 14.26 10.75
N LYS A 147 12.84 12.95 10.69
CA LYS A 147 13.55 12.33 9.55
C LYS A 147 12.68 12.36 8.29
N PHE A 148 11.38 12.10 8.44
CA PHE A 148 10.46 12.14 7.33
C PHE A 148 10.38 13.53 6.71
N TYR A 149 10.23 14.59 7.50
CA TYR A 149 10.21 15.97 7.02
C TYR A 149 11.49 16.32 6.25
N ARG A 150 12.65 15.95 6.77
CA ARG A 150 13.92 16.14 6.07
C ARG A 150 14.00 15.38 4.75
N SER A 151 13.47 14.16 4.70
CA SER A 151 13.49 13.34 3.48
C SER A 151 12.64 13.91 2.34
N ILE A 152 11.58 14.66 2.67
CA ILE A 152 10.72 15.34 1.67
C ILE A 152 11.15 16.79 1.41
N GLY A 153 12.32 17.19 1.93
CA GLY A 153 12.88 18.53 1.74
C GLY A 153 12.24 19.63 2.59
N TYR A 154 11.53 19.26 3.65
CA TYR A 154 10.99 20.20 4.61
C TYR A 154 11.96 20.32 5.80
N ASN A 155 12.56 21.50 5.96
CA ASN A 155 13.59 21.73 6.97
C ASN A 155 13.06 22.38 8.24
N GLY A 156 11.76 22.61 8.34
CA GLY A 156 11.11 23.26 9.47
C GLY A 156 11.80 24.59 9.81
N SER A 157 11.27 25.68 9.32
CA SER A 157 11.78 27.00 9.73
C SER A 157 10.98 27.50 10.94
N SER A 158 11.52 28.50 11.64
CA SER A 158 10.81 29.14 12.74
C SER A 158 9.74 30.14 12.27
N PHE A 159 9.47 30.19 10.96
CA PHE A 159 8.46 31.08 10.41
C PHE A 159 7.04 30.63 10.77
N VAL A 160 6.16 31.61 10.94
CA VAL A 160 4.75 31.40 11.29
C VAL A 160 4.08 30.40 10.34
N TYR A 161 4.35 30.50 9.05
CA TYR A 161 3.82 29.61 8.00
C TYR A 161 4.10 28.12 8.28
N ASP A 162 5.35 27.79 8.62
CA ASP A 162 5.73 26.40 8.88
C ASP A 162 5.06 25.86 10.14
N LYS A 163 4.93 26.69 11.16
CA LYS A 163 4.21 26.31 12.40
C LYS A 163 2.73 26.07 12.15
N VAL A 164 2.10 26.88 11.31
CA VAL A 164 0.70 26.68 10.90
C VAL A 164 0.57 25.38 10.09
N CYS A 165 1.48 25.11 9.18
CA CYS A 165 1.48 23.85 8.42
C CYS A 165 1.61 22.62 9.33
N GLU A 166 2.49 22.65 10.31
CA GLU A 166 2.65 21.57 11.30
C GLU A 166 1.40 21.42 12.18
N ALA A 167 0.79 22.51 12.61
CA ALA A 167 -0.46 22.49 13.37
C ALA A 167 -1.60 21.85 12.55
N VAL A 168 -1.72 22.21 11.25
CA VAL A 168 -2.70 21.60 10.33
C VAL A 168 -2.49 20.09 10.21
N ILE A 169 -1.24 19.65 10.01
CA ILE A 169 -0.90 18.22 9.90
C ILE A 169 -1.31 17.47 11.18
N LYS A 170 -0.98 18.03 12.34
CA LYS A 170 -1.30 17.47 13.65
C LYS A 170 -2.81 17.43 13.88
N LYS A 171 -3.50 18.54 13.66
CA LYS A 171 -4.95 18.69 13.87
C LYS A 171 -5.76 17.70 13.05
N TYR A 172 -5.45 17.59 11.78
CA TYR A 172 -6.16 16.70 10.86
C TYR A 172 -5.57 15.27 10.80
N GLN A 173 -4.58 14.97 11.64
CA GLN A 173 -3.96 13.65 11.76
C GLN A 173 -3.57 13.07 10.37
N PHE A 174 -2.75 13.80 9.64
CA PHE A 174 -2.33 13.38 8.30
C PHE A 174 -1.46 12.13 8.35
N SER A 175 -1.75 11.18 7.45
CA SER A 175 -0.83 10.10 7.12
C SER A 175 0.44 10.66 6.48
N LEU A 176 1.52 9.87 6.43
CA LEU A 176 2.78 10.29 5.77
C LEU A 176 2.55 10.68 4.30
N ARG A 177 1.68 9.96 3.59
CA ARG A 177 1.33 10.26 2.20
C ARG A 177 0.56 11.58 2.06
N GLU A 178 -0.40 11.84 2.96
CA GLU A 178 -1.14 13.10 3.00
C GLU A 178 -0.20 14.25 3.35
N THR A 179 0.70 14.06 4.31
CA THR A 179 1.72 15.05 4.71
C THR A 179 2.65 15.40 3.55
N ALA A 180 3.18 14.42 2.82
CA ALA A 180 4.00 14.66 1.64
C ALA A 180 3.24 15.46 0.57
N LYS A 181 1.99 15.06 0.29
CA LYS A 181 1.13 15.78 -0.66
C LYS A 181 0.84 17.21 -0.21
N TYR A 182 0.61 17.39 1.09
CA TYR A 182 0.35 18.71 1.68
C TYR A 182 1.53 19.65 1.49
N PHE A 183 2.76 19.21 1.80
CA PHE A 183 3.96 20.02 1.61
C PHE A 183 4.25 20.33 0.13
N VAL A 184 3.94 19.45 -0.79
CA VAL A 184 4.02 19.79 -2.23
C VAL A 184 3.07 20.92 -2.58
N LEU A 185 1.82 20.86 -2.09
CA LEU A 185 0.82 21.90 -2.35
C LEU A 185 1.19 23.24 -1.70
N THR A 186 1.64 23.22 -0.44
CA THR A 186 2.06 24.44 0.26
C THR A 186 3.25 25.10 -0.42
N ARG A 187 4.24 24.32 -0.90
CA ARG A 187 5.39 24.83 -1.65
C ARG A 187 4.99 25.51 -2.95
N VAL A 188 4.10 24.88 -3.75
CA VAL A 188 3.62 25.48 -5.00
C VAL A 188 2.89 26.79 -4.76
N THR A 189 2.13 26.91 -3.67
CA THR A 189 1.42 28.15 -3.33
C THR A 189 2.38 29.26 -2.89
N THR A 190 3.40 28.93 -2.08
CA THR A 190 4.41 29.92 -1.63
C THR A 190 5.28 30.41 -2.79
N ASP A 191 5.73 29.53 -3.67
CA ASP A 191 6.56 29.91 -4.83
C ASP A 191 5.83 30.86 -5.78
N ASN A 192 4.51 30.69 -5.96
CA ASN A 192 3.70 31.58 -6.79
C ASN A 192 3.50 32.97 -6.17
N HIS A 193 3.54 33.09 -4.83
CA HIS A 193 3.35 34.36 -4.13
C HIS A 193 4.63 35.19 -4.04
N THR A 194 5.81 34.59 -4.07
CA THR A 194 7.10 35.32 -4.02
C THR A 194 7.39 36.14 -5.30
N HIS A 195 6.66 35.89 -6.38
CA HIS A 195 6.78 36.63 -7.65
C HIS A 195 5.81 37.81 -7.79
N GLY A 196 4.89 38.01 -6.85
CA GLY A 196 3.93 39.16 -6.88
C GLY A 196 4.26 40.22 -5.86
N ASN A 197 4.53 41.44 -6.30
CA ASN A 197 4.90 42.61 -5.48
C ASN A 197 3.74 43.20 -4.65
N CYS A 198 2.91 42.38 -4.00
CA CYS A 198 1.73 42.87 -3.25
C CYS A 198 1.71 42.32 -1.82
N TRP A 199 2.64 42.80 -1.00
CA TRP A 199 2.65 42.56 0.45
C TRP A 199 1.74 43.61 1.11
N THR A 200 0.53 43.19 1.49
CA THR A 200 -0.35 43.93 2.39
C THR A 200 -0.61 43.07 3.62
N GLU A 201 -0.84 43.66 4.80
CA GLU A 201 -1.10 42.93 6.04
C GLU A 201 -2.25 41.93 5.89
N GLU A 202 -3.28 42.24 5.11
CA GLU A 202 -4.41 41.36 4.82
C GLU A 202 -3.99 40.14 3.96
N ASN A 203 -3.13 40.36 2.95
CA ASN A 203 -2.62 39.28 2.10
C ASN A 203 -1.69 38.36 2.88
N ASP A 204 -0.92 38.89 3.82
CA ASP A 204 -0.02 38.11 4.66
C ASP A 204 -0.80 37.18 5.58
N PHE A 205 -1.87 37.63 6.22
CA PHE A 205 -2.74 36.77 7.03
C PHE A 205 -3.37 35.65 6.19
N CYS A 206 -3.92 35.98 5.02
CA CYS A 206 -4.49 34.98 4.14
C CYS A 206 -3.47 33.94 3.72
N ASN A 207 -2.28 34.33 3.30
CA ASN A 207 -1.25 33.46 2.80
C ASN A 207 -0.61 32.63 3.92
N LEU A 208 -0.38 33.19 5.09
CA LEU A 208 0.31 32.52 6.17
C LEU A 208 -0.59 31.60 7.01
N ILE A 209 -1.90 31.86 7.05
CA ILE A 209 -2.83 31.15 7.93
C ILE A 209 -3.95 30.48 7.14
N VAL A 210 -4.69 31.27 6.31
CA VAL A 210 -5.90 30.74 5.65
C VAL A 210 -5.55 29.71 4.59
N VAL A 211 -4.53 29.97 3.76
CA VAL A 211 -4.12 29.05 2.69
C VAL A 211 -3.66 27.70 3.21
N PRO A 212 -2.78 27.58 4.21
CA PRO A 212 -2.44 26.27 4.79
C PRO A 212 -3.65 25.49 5.30
N ILE A 213 -4.59 26.15 5.97
CA ILE A 213 -5.81 25.53 6.49
C ILE A 213 -6.69 25.03 5.33
N MET A 214 -6.87 25.85 4.30
CA MET A 214 -7.62 25.48 3.09
C MET A 214 -7.02 24.26 2.40
N LEU A 215 -5.71 24.22 2.23
CA LEU A 215 -5.00 23.09 1.63
C LEU A 215 -5.15 21.83 2.46
N GLY A 216 -5.11 21.96 3.79
CA GLY A 216 -5.36 20.87 4.71
C GLY A 216 -6.77 20.29 4.58
N LEU A 217 -7.77 21.14 4.59
CA LEU A 217 -9.17 20.76 4.38
C LEU A 217 -9.39 20.10 3.01
N ARG A 218 -8.75 20.63 1.96
CA ARG A 218 -8.85 20.06 0.61
C ARG A 218 -8.35 18.61 0.54
N ILE A 219 -7.39 18.25 1.39
CA ILE A 219 -6.87 16.87 1.44
C ILE A 219 -7.78 15.98 2.28
N LYS A 220 -8.30 16.49 3.39
CA LYS A 220 -8.99 15.69 4.41
C LYS A 220 -10.51 15.67 4.26
N ASP A 221 -11.10 16.81 3.94
CA ASP A 221 -12.56 16.98 3.87
C ASP A 221 -12.95 18.02 2.81
N LEU A 222 -13.28 17.53 1.63
CA LEU A 222 -13.64 18.39 0.49
C LEU A 222 -14.94 19.18 0.73
N ASN A 223 -15.87 18.67 1.55
CA ASN A 223 -17.12 19.38 1.87
C ASN A 223 -16.84 20.57 2.78
N ARG A 224 -16.05 20.38 3.83
CA ARG A 224 -15.61 21.48 4.71
C ARG A 224 -14.75 22.49 3.94
N TYR A 225 -13.85 22.03 3.06
CA TYR A 225 -13.10 22.91 2.17
C TYR A 225 -14.02 23.81 1.34
N THR A 226 -15.07 23.25 0.72
CA THR A 226 -15.98 24.00 -0.13
C THR A 226 -16.76 25.06 0.66
N ARG A 227 -17.24 24.72 1.84
CA ARG A 227 -17.95 25.67 2.73
C ARG A 227 -17.03 26.77 3.25
N PHE A 228 -15.81 26.41 3.66
CA PHE A 228 -14.80 27.35 4.13
C PHE A 228 -14.37 28.30 3.01
N SER A 229 -14.12 27.81 1.81
CA SER A 229 -13.71 28.64 0.65
C SER A 229 -14.78 29.62 0.17
N LYS A 230 -16.06 29.36 0.50
CA LYS A 230 -17.19 30.26 0.22
C LYS A 230 -17.49 31.22 1.38
N GLY A 231 -16.78 31.13 2.50
CA GLY A 231 -17.06 31.90 3.70
C GLY A 231 -18.30 31.45 4.47
N GLU A 232 -18.86 30.28 4.16
CA GLU A 232 -20.06 29.72 4.82
C GLU A 232 -19.74 29.10 6.19
N ASP A 233 -18.48 28.74 6.43
CA ASP A 233 -18.02 28.09 7.65
C ASP A 233 -16.59 28.54 8.00
N CYS A 234 -16.48 29.39 9.02
CA CYS A 234 -15.18 29.88 9.52
C CYS A 234 -14.64 29.05 10.71
N SER A 235 -15.33 27.97 11.10
CA SER A 235 -14.89 27.13 12.23
C SER A 235 -13.48 26.58 12.10
N PRO A 236 -12.93 26.27 10.90
CA PRO A 236 -11.55 25.80 10.78
C PRO A 236 -10.49 26.79 11.26
N LEU A 237 -10.76 28.10 11.16
CA LEU A 237 -9.88 29.14 11.70
C LEU A 237 -9.91 29.15 13.22
N LEU A 238 -11.10 29.08 13.81
CA LEU A 238 -11.29 29.08 15.26
C LEU A 238 -10.65 27.84 15.91
N GLU A 239 -10.82 26.68 15.28
CA GLU A 239 -10.22 25.43 15.72
C GLU A 239 -8.68 25.44 15.77
N MET A 240 -8.04 26.32 15.00
CA MET A 240 -6.58 26.46 14.98
C MET A 240 -6.04 27.44 16.02
N VAL A 241 -6.90 28.28 16.60
CA VAL A 241 -6.53 29.27 17.63
C VAL A 241 -6.65 28.66 19.03
N GLU A 242 -7.48 27.63 19.20
CA GLU A 242 -7.75 26.98 20.49
C GLU A 242 -6.71 25.92 20.89
N ASP A 243 -5.83 25.47 19.97
CA ASP A 243 -4.74 24.52 20.19
C ASP A 243 -3.38 25.25 20.30
#